data_cc32a7866ced103f48cf623c0b20a40a
#
_entry.id   cc32a7866ced103f48cf623c0b20a40a
#
_cell.length_a   1.000
_cell.length_b   1.000
_cell.length_c   1.000
_cell.angle_alpha   90.00
_cell.angle_beta   90.00
_cell.angle_gamma   90.00
#
_symmetry.space_group_name_H-M   'P 1'
#
loop_
_entity.id
_entity.type
_entity.pdbx_description
1 polymer ?
#
loop_
_entity_poly.entity_id
_entity_poly.type
_entity_poly.pdbx_seq_one_letter_code
_entity_poly.pdbx_strand_id
1 'polypeptide(L)'
;MTFAVVSASILVWAADPQRWDAVPFFGFVLCAVIGLVAAFASRTLGGRCAGWAAIAVWSGVAALTAVDTASVNPGDGGIPFWLTVTAAAMLVVAIGAPRRSRPDRVLGVVLAHVLAGIAAFAGLWAWVEGLIGSSPSRYLLSAQIGVYTLALVGAALMAPVRKWGYVIAALCTGTLGWWALLAANSVTTLEFFTGPPAAILFAIGLWRLEKRPNAGSWAALAAPILVGIGPSLLLALGDGEPARRVGVGAAAIAVIVAGLGRRWQAPLVLGSIALLVLTVNELTLVWDYIPVWIPPAIGGVVLIGAGATFEKRRRDLARIRQGLKAMR
;
A
#
# COMPACT_ATOMS: atom_id res chain seq x y z
N MET A 1 4.09 -35.31 25.77
CA MET A 1 2.99 -36.29 25.63
C MET A 1 1.65 -35.74 26.16
N THR A 2 1.58 -35.14 27.34
CA THR A 2 0.36 -34.53 27.91
C THR A 2 -0.30 -33.46 27.04
N PHE A 3 0.46 -32.59 26.39
CA PHE A 3 -0.08 -31.54 25.53
C PHE A 3 -0.82 -32.10 24.29
N ALA A 4 -0.27 -33.13 23.66
CA ALA A 4 -0.89 -33.78 22.49
C ALA A 4 -2.21 -34.49 22.88
N VAL A 5 -2.27 -35.11 24.04
CA VAL A 5 -3.49 -35.78 24.54
C VAL A 5 -4.57 -34.75 24.85
N VAL A 6 -4.27 -33.67 25.54
CA VAL A 6 -5.19 -32.56 25.83
C VAL A 6 -5.71 -31.94 24.56
N SER A 7 -4.82 -31.65 23.59
CA SER A 7 -5.19 -31.10 22.30
C SER A 7 -6.10 -32.03 21.50
N ALA A 8 -5.80 -33.33 21.47
CA ALA A 8 -6.64 -34.35 20.82
C ALA A 8 -8.03 -34.46 21.46
N SER A 9 -8.09 -34.43 22.80
CA SER A 9 -9.36 -34.47 23.51
C SER A 9 -10.24 -33.26 23.23
N ILE A 10 -9.65 -32.07 23.13
CA ILE A 10 -10.37 -30.84 22.81
C ILE A 10 -10.84 -30.87 21.36
N LEU A 11 -10.03 -31.40 20.41
CA LEU A 11 -10.45 -31.57 19.00
C LEU A 11 -11.63 -32.53 18.85
N VAL A 12 -11.63 -33.65 19.56
CA VAL A 12 -12.72 -34.61 19.55
C VAL A 12 -14.00 -33.99 20.13
N TRP A 13 -13.85 -33.17 21.17
CA TRP A 13 -14.99 -32.48 21.79
C TRP A 13 -15.53 -31.34 20.90
N ALA A 14 -14.67 -30.63 20.19
CA ALA A 14 -15.04 -29.58 19.24
C ALA A 14 -15.72 -30.14 17.95
N ALA A 15 -15.58 -31.41 17.69
CA ALA A 15 -16.22 -32.06 16.55
C ALA A 15 -17.72 -32.39 16.78
N ASP A 16 -18.24 -32.14 17.98
CA ASP A 16 -19.68 -32.33 18.28
C ASP A 16 -20.44 -30.99 18.15
N PRO A 17 -21.18 -30.78 17.05
CA PRO A 17 -21.81 -29.49 16.75
C PRO A 17 -22.96 -29.13 17.70
N GLN A 18 -23.44 -30.03 18.51
CA GLN A 18 -24.54 -29.78 19.47
C GLN A 18 -24.10 -29.18 20.81
N ARG A 19 -22.77 -28.97 21.01
CA ARG A 19 -22.19 -28.49 22.27
C ARG A 19 -21.37 -27.21 22.14
N TRP A 20 -21.67 -26.42 21.17
CA TRP A 20 -20.91 -25.19 20.87
C TRP A 20 -21.30 -24.01 21.77
N ASP A 21 -21.04 -24.17 23.07
CA ASP A 21 -21.11 -23.09 24.04
C ASP A 21 -19.78 -22.29 24.05
N ALA A 22 -19.77 -21.15 24.74
CA ALA A 22 -18.56 -20.30 24.86
C ALA A 22 -17.35 -21.00 25.50
N VAL A 23 -17.55 -22.13 26.16
CA VAL A 23 -16.51 -22.95 26.84
C VAL A 23 -15.40 -23.42 25.87
N PRO A 24 -15.71 -23.94 24.65
CA PRO A 24 -14.68 -24.34 23.69
C PRO A 24 -13.78 -23.19 23.28
N PHE A 25 -14.32 -22.01 23.04
CA PHE A 25 -13.52 -20.83 22.67
C PHE A 25 -12.44 -20.54 23.72
N PHE A 26 -12.80 -20.49 25.00
CA PHE A 26 -11.84 -20.28 26.08
C PHE A 26 -10.82 -21.42 26.18
N GLY A 27 -11.22 -22.67 25.92
CA GLY A 27 -10.34 -23.81 25.87
C GLY A 27 -9.29 -23.68 24.76
N PHE A 28 -9.67 -23.25 23.57
CA PHE A 28 -8.72 -23.05 22.45
C PHE A 28 -7.81 -21.85 22.66
N VAL A 29 -8.32 -20.76 23.24
CA VAL A 29 -7.49 -19.63 23.67
C VAL A 29 -6.46 -20.07 24.71
N LEU A 30 -6.88 -20.88 25.68
CA LEU A 30 -5.95 -21.43 26.69
C LEU A 30 -4.89 -22.31 26.04
N CYS A 31 -5.23 -23.16 25.07
CA CYS A 31 -4.27 -23.95 24.31
C CYS A 31 -3.28 -23.10 23.54
N ALA A 32 -3.74 -21.99 22.93
CA ALA A 32 -2.85 -21.03 22.26
C ALA A 32 -1.89 -20.35 23.26
N VAL A 33 -2.39 -19.99 24.46
CA VAL A 33 -1.56 -19.43 25.54
C VAL A 33 -0.54 -20.44 26.04
N ILE A 34 -0.92 -21.70 26.24
CA ILE A 34 0.01 -22.79 26.60
C ILE A 34 1.07 -22.98 25.50
N GLY A 35 0.65 -22.92 24.22
CA GLY A 35 1.57 -22.90 23.08
C GLY A 35 2.56 -21.73 23.14
N LEU A 36 2.10 -20.53 23.51
CA LEU A 36 2.93 -19.37 23.72
C LEU A 36 3.96 -19.60 24.84
N VAL A 37 3.51 -20.10 25.99
CA VAL A 37 4.41 -20.44 27.10
C VAL A 37 5.44 -21.50 26.67
N ALA A 38 5.02 -22.55 25.94
CA ALA A 38 5.91 -23.58 25.44
C ALA A 38 6.94 -23.01 24.45
N ALA A 39 6.52 -22.10 23.56
CA ALA A 39 7.42 -21.44 22.62
C ALA A 39 8.48 -20.59 23.32
N PHE A 40 8.18 -20.04 24.51
CA PHE A 40 9.12 -19.19 25.28
C PHE A 40 9.92 -19.97 26.32
N ALA A 41 9.29 -20.92 27.04
CA ALA A 41 9.89 -21.61 28.16
C ALA A 41 10.69 -22.87 27.76
N SER A 42 10.41 -23.45 26.56
CA SER A 42 11.10 -24.66 26.13
C SER A 42 12.57 -24.41 25.82
N ARG A 43 13.43 -25.28 26.39
CA ARG A 43 14.89 -25.26 26.14
C ARG A 43 15.26 -25.91 24.81
N THR A 44 14.43 -26.78 24.25
CA THR A 44 14.68 -27.49 23.01
C THR A 44 14.07 -26.76 21.81
N LEU A 45 14.75 -26.82 20.65
CA LEU A 45 14.26 -26.22 19.41
C LEU A 45 12.91 -26.84 19.02
N GLY A 46 12.76 -28.16 19.10
CA GLY A 46 11.53 -28.86 18.77
C GLY A 46 10.35 -28.42 19.65
N GLY A 47 10.55 -28.23 20.95
CA GLY A 47 9.52 -27.72 21.85
C GLY A 47 9.08 -26.30 21.52
N ARG A 48 10.01 -25.44 21.09
CA ARG A 48 9.69 -24.07 20.64
C ARG A 48 8.94 -24.05 19.31
N CYS A 49 9.37 -24.87 18.36
CA CYS A 49 8.64 -25.05 17.09
C CYS A 49 7.22 -25.55 17.30
N ALA A 50 7.06 -26.55 18.17
CA ALA A 50 5.73 -27.06 18.54
C ALA A 50 4.87 -25.98 19.21
N GLY A 51 5.45 -25.14 20.06
CA GLY A 51 4.76 -24.00 20.66
C GLY A 51 4.24 -23.00 19.64
N TRP A 52 5.07 -22.62 18.64
CA TRP A 52 4.64 -21.72 17.57
C TRP A 52 3.54 -22.33 16.68
N ALA A 53 3.67 -23.61 16.33
CA ALA A 53 2.66 -24.31 15.58
C ALA A 53 1.34 -24.40 16.37
N ALA A 54 1.40 -24.64 17.68
CA ALA A 54 0.23 -24.66 18.54
C ALA A 54 -0.48 -23.32 18.60
N ILE A 55 0.26 -22.20 18.69
CA ILE A 55 -0.36 -20.85 18.63
C ILE A 55 -1.11 -20.69 17.32
N ALA A 56 -0.51 -21.00 16.16
CA ALA A 56 -1.12 -20.84 14.87
C ALA A 56 -2.40 -21.68 14.70
N VAL A 57 -2.34 -22.95 15.09
CA VAL A 57 -3.48 -23.88 14.98
C VAL A 57 -4.60 -23.50 15.93
N TRP A 58 -4.30 -23.35 17.22
CA TRP A 58 -5.33 -23.13 18.23
C TRP A 58 -5.97 -21.75 18.18
N SER A 59 -5.24 -20.73 17.75
CA SER A 59 -5.86 -19.44 17.49
C SER A 59 -6.77 -19.47 16.25
N GLY A 60 -6.42 -20.26 15.24
CA GLY A 60 -7.29 -20.51 14.09
C GLY A 60 -8.60 -21.22 14.50
N VAL A 61 -8.49 -22.27 15.31
CA VAL A 61 -9.67 -23.00 15.83
C VAL A 61 -10.50 -22.11 16.76
N ALA A 62 -9.88 -21.31 17.62
CA ALA A 62 -10.58 -20.34 18.46
C ALA A 62 -11.34 -19.29 17.63
N ALA A 63 -10.76 -18.82 16.53
CA ALA A 63 -11.42 -17.89 15.61
C ALA A 63 -12.67 -18.54 14.97
N LEU A 64 -12.59 -19.81 14.56
CA LEU A 64 -13.72 -20.56 14.02
C LEU A 64 -14.86 -20.69 15.05
N THR A 65 -14.54 -21.05 16.29
CA THR A 65 -15.54 -21.19 17.36
C THR A 65 -16.14 -19.85 17.79
N ALA A 66 -15.37 -18.75 17.76
CA ALA A 66 -15.86 -17.42 18.07
C ALA A 66 -16.95 -16.95 17.10
N VAL A 67 -16.85 -17.34 15.83
CA VAL A 67 -17.84 -17.01 14.81
C VAL A 67 -19.16 -17.72 15.08
N ASP A 68 -19.10 -19.00 15.45
CA ASP A 68 -20.29 -19.80 15.69
C ASP A 68 -21.02 -19.37 16.98
N THR A 69 -20.28 -19.11 18.07
CA THR A 69 -20.87 -18.69 19.35
C THR A 69 -21.46 -17.26 19.32
N ALA A 70 -20.93 -16.38 18.45
CA ALA A 70 -21.39 -14.99 18.35
C ALA A 70 -22.59 -14.83 17.39
N SER A 71 -23.15 -15.89 16.82
CA SER A 71 -24.18 -15.84 15.77
C SER A 71 -23.76 -14.98 14.56
N VAL A 72 -22.45 -14.81 14.36
CA VAL A 72 -21.88 -14.07 13.24
C VAL A 72 -21.81 -15.02 12.07
N ASN A 73 -22.49 -14.70 10.98
CA ASN A 73 -22.42 -15.52 9.77
C ASN A 73 -20.96 -15.70 9.31
N PRO A 74 -20.53 -16.90 8.92
CA PRO A 74 -19.18 -17.15 8.43
C PRO A 74 -18.79 -16.23 7.27
N GLY A 75 -19.76 -15.75 6.48
CA GLY A 75 -19.59 -14.77 5.41
C GLY A 75 -19.27 -13.34 5.87
N ASP A 76 -19.43 -13.03 7.17
CA ASP A 76 -19.22 -11.66 7.67
C ASP A 76 -17.75 -11.27 7.87
N GLY A 77 -16.80 -12.12 7.49
CA GLY A 77 -15.35 -11.81 7.52
C GLY A 77 -14.73 -11.83 8.93
N GLY A 78 -15.46 -12.28 9.95
CA GLY A 78 -14.96 -12.34 11.33
C GLY A 78 -13.79 -13.30 11.51
N ILE A 79 -13.82 -14.47 10.87
CA ILE A 79 -12.73 -15.47 10.93
C ILE A 79 -11.42 -14.90 10.37
N PRO A 80 -11.38 -14.32 9.14
CA PRO A 80 -10.17 -13.73 8.60
C PRO A 80 -9.60 -12.60 9.47
N PHE A 81 -10.46 -11.80 10.08
CA PHE A 81 -10.05 -10.72 10.98
C PHE A 81 -9.29 -11.26 12.20
N TRP A 82 -9.84 -12.26 12.91
CA TRP A 82 -9.19 -12.87 14.07
C TRP A 82 -7.88 -13.58 13.72
N LEU A 83 -7.82 -14.28 12.59
CA LEU A 83 -6.58 -14.87 12.09
C LEU A 83 -5.51 -13.80 11.84
N THR A 84 -5.90 -12.62 11.33
CA THR A 84 -4.99 -11.51 11.11
C THR A 84 -4.49 -10.91 12.42
N VAL A 85 -5.37 -10.73 13.40
CA VAL A 85 -4.98 -10.27 14.76
C VAL A 85 -3.95 -11.22 15.36
N THR A 86 -4.18 -12.54 15.23
CA THR A 86 -3.23 -13.55 15.70
C THR A 86 -1.90 -13.48 14.95
N ALA A 87 -1.92 -13.38 13.63
CA ALA A 87 -0.73 -13.23 12.81
C ALA A 87 0.07 -11.97 13.19
N ALA A 88 -0.64 -10.86 13.43
CA ALA A 88 -0.06 -9.60 13.87
C ALA A 88 0.62 -9.74 15.24
N ALA A 89 -0.06 -10.36 16.20
CA ALA A 89 0.49 -10.63 17.53
C ALA A 89 1.73 -11.55 17.46
N MET A 90 1.67 -12.62 16.67
CA MET A 90 2.79 -13.53 16.45
C MET A 90 4.01 -12.81 15.85
N LEU A 91 3.78 -11.91 14.89
CA LEU A 91 4.85 -11.14 14.25
C LEU A 91 5.55 -10.23 15.27
N VAL A 92 4.78 -9.45 16.03
CA VAL A 92 5.30 -8.54 17.05
C VAL A 92 6.08 -9.32 18.12
N VAL A 93 5.52 -10.42 18.61
CA VAL A 93 6.16 -11.28 19.64
C VAL A 93 7.42 -11.95 19.08
N ALA A 94 7.42 -12.45 17.83
CA ALA A 94 8.58 -13.09 17.23
C ALA A 94 9.77 -12.12 17.06
N ILE A 95 9.50 -10.85 16.79
CA ILE A 95 10.53 -9.82 16.57
C ILE A 95 10.95 -9.16 17.88
N GLY A 96 10.00 -8.87 18.77
CA GLY A 96 10.23 -8.12 20.02
C GLY A 96 10.89 -8.92 21.14
N ALA A 97 10.94 -10.24 21.07
CA ALA A 97 11.50 -11.07 22.12
C ALA A 97 13.05 -10.95 22.20
N PRO A 98 13.62 -10.41 23.31
CA PRO A 98 15.01 -9.95 23.35
C PRO A 98 16.06 -11.07 23.39
N ARG A 99 15.72 -12.32 23.69
CA ARG A 99 16.70 -13.42 23.93
C ARG A 99 16.48 -14.65 23.05
N ARG A 100 16.05 -14.47 21.79
CA ARG A 100 15.77 -15.62 20.92
C ARG A 100 16.89 -16.00 19.98
N SER A 101 17.00 -17.32 19.76
CA SER A 101 17.86 -17.87 18.71
C SER A 101 17.38 -17.43 17.33
N ARG A 102 18.29 -17.32 16.35
CA ARG A 102 17.93 -16.98 14.96
C ARG A 102 16.83 -17.87 14.37
N PRO A 103 16.88 -19.23 14.50
CA PRO A 103 15.88 -20.11 13.93
C PRO A 103 14.47 -19.89 14.50
N ASP A 104 14.34 -19.64 15.81
CA ASP A 104 13.02 -19.39 16.43
C ASP A 104 12.37 -18.13 15.91
N ARG A 105 13.17 -17.07 15.76
CA ARG A 105 12.68 -15.80 15.21
C ARG A 105 12.22 -15.96 13.75
N VAL A 106 13.01 -16.66 12.95
CA VAL A 106 12.67 -16.94 11.56
C VAL A 106 11.38 -17.74 11.46
N LEU A 107 11.25 -18.81 12.26
CA LEU A 107 10.06 -19.65 12.27
C LEU A 107 8.81 -18.85 12.67
N GLY A 108 8.86 -18.08 13.77
CA GLY A 108 7.74 -17.26 14.22
C GLY A 108 7.32 -16.21 13.17
N VAL A 109 8.29 -15.57 12.52
CA VAL A 109 8.03 -14.60 11.45
C VAL A 109 7.42 -15.27 10.22
N VAL A 110 7.95 -16.42 9.80
CA VAL A 110 7.41 -17.17 8.65
C VAL A 110 5.98 -17.62 8.92
N LEU A 111 5.71 -18.22 10.08
CA LEU A 111 4.36 -18.65 10.44
C LEU A 111 3.38 -17.47 10.53
N ALA A 112 3.81 -16.33 11.07
CA ALA A 112 2.99 -15.13 11.10
C ALA A 112 2.61 -14.64 9.68
N HIS A 113 3.56 -14.66 8.74
CA HIS A 113 3.28 -14.26 7.35
C HIS A 113 2.40 -15.29 6.61
N VAL A 114 2.61 -16.59 6.84
CA VAL A 114 1.76 -17.64 6.27
C VAL A 114 0.32 -17.49 6.77
N LEU A 115 0.15 -17.32 8.08
CA LEU A 115 -1.17 -17.12 8.68
C LEU A 115 -1.85 -15.84 8.17
N ALA A 116 -1.10 -14.74 8.05
CA ALA A 116 -1.59 -13.50 7.46
C ALA A 116 -1.98 -13.67 5.99
N GLY A 117 -1.23 -14.45 5.22
CA GLY A 117 -1.55 -14.77 3.82
C GLY A 117 -2.85 -15.58 3.69
N ILE A 118 -3.04 -16.58 4.52
CA ILE A 118 -4.30 -17.37 4.57
C ILE A 118 -5.46 -16.45 4.97
N ALA A 119 -5.27 -15.63 5.99
CA ALA A 119 -6.28 -14.68 6.47
C ALA A 119 -6.62 -13.65 5.38
N ALA A 120 -5.63 -13.12 4.66
CA ALA A 120 -5.84 -12.18 3.57
C ALA A 120 -6.62 -12.80 2.41
N PHE A 121 -6.32 -14.04 2.03
CA PHE A 121 -7.06 -14.77 1.01
C PHE A 121 -8.51 -15.00 1.41
N ALA A 122 -8.76 -15.47 2.63
CA ALA A 122 -10.09 -15.67 3.16
C ALA A 122 -10.87 -14.35 3.30
N GLY A 123 -10.20 -13.28 3.72
CA GLY A 123 -10.79 -11.94 3.81
C GLY A 123 -11.14 -11.36 2.44
N LEU A 124 -10.30 -11.58 1.43
CA LEU A 124 -10.57 -11.17 0.05
C LEU A 124 -11.77 -11.95 -0.52
N TRP A 125 -11.86 -13.26 -0.24
CA TRP A 125 -12.99 -14.08 -0.65
C TRP A 125 -14.29 -13.57 -0.04
N ALA A 126 -14.33 -13.36 1.28
CA ALA A 126 -15.49 -12.81 1.98
C ALA A 126 -15.87 -11.40 1.48
N TRP A 127 -14.87 -10.59 1.12
CA TRP A 127 -15.10 -9.26 0.55
C TRP A 127 -15.74 -9.33 -0.84
N VAL A 128 -15.30 -10.26 -1.70
CA VAL A 128 -15.88 -10.49 -3.03
C VAL A 128 -17.33 -10.99 -2.89
N GLU A 129 -17.60 -11.91 -1.98
CA GLU A 129 -18.98 -12.35 -1.68
C GLU A 129 -19.83 -11.19 -1.14
N GLY A 130 -19.27 -10.31 -0.31
CA GLY A 130 -19.93 -9.11 0.21
C GLY A 130 -20.22 -8.03 -0.84
N LEU A 131 -19.47 -7.99 -1.95
CA LEU A 131 -19.78 -7.11 -3.09
C LEU A 131 -21.00 -7.59 -3.88
N ILE A 132 -21.26 -8.91 -3.88
CA ILE A 132 -22.41 -9.53 -4.56
C ILE A 132 -23.66 -9.47 -3.66
N GLY A 133 -23.45 -9.43 -2.33
CA GLY A 133 -24.51 -9.38 -1.30
C GLY A 133 -24.47 -8.09 -0.46
N SER A 134 -25.47 -7.92 0.40
CA SER A 134 -25.63 -6.75 1.28
C SER A 134 -24.93 -6.90 2.64
N SER A 135 -23.79 -7.62 2.73
CA SER A 135 -23.17 -7.94 4.02
C SER A 135 -22.24 -6.82 4.53
N PRO A 136 -22.10 -6.64 5.86
CA PRO A 136 -21.18 -5.67 6.48
C PRO A 136 -19.69 -6.02 6.32
N SER A 137 -19.37 -7.14 5.69
CA SER A 137 -18.02 -7.67 5.53
C SER A 137 -17.06 -6.77 4.73
N ARG A 138 -17.60 -5.84 3.93
CA ARG A 138 -16.78 -4.96 3.06
C ARG A 138 -15.78 -4.06 3.81
N TYR A 139 -16.07 -3.70 5.07
CA TYR A 139 -15.13 -2.91 5.89
C TYR A 139 -14.11 -3.78 6.63
N LEU A 140 -14.43 -5.05 6.85
CA LEU A 140 -13.56 -5.97 7.59
C LEU A 140 -12.24 -6.22 6.86
N LEU A 141 -12.24 -6.26 5.53
CA LEU A 141 -11.00 -6.40 4.77
C LEU A 141 -10.05 -5.23 5.00
N SER A 142 -10.56 -3.99 4.99
CA SER A 142 -9.72 -2.81 5.25
C SER A 142 -9.20 -2.77 6.69
N ALA A 143 -10.05 -3.13 7.67
CA ALA A 143 -9.66 -3.24 9.07
C ALA A 143 -8.59 -4.33 9.27
N GLN A 144 -8.76 -5.50 8.66
CA GLN A 144 -7.83 -6.61 8.66
C GLN A 144 -6.45 -6.20 8.14
N ILE A 145 -6.41 -5.60 6.94
CA ILE A 145 -5.16 -5.11 6.34
C ILE A 145 -4.54 -4.00 7.22
N GLY A 146 -5.37 -3.13 7.81
CA GLY A 146 -4.94 -2.08 8.73
C GLY A 146 -4.24 -2.64 9.98
N VAL A 147 -4.82 -3.64 10.63
CA VAL A 147 -4.22 -4.32 11.79
C VAL A 147 -2.86 -4.91 11.44
N TYR A 148 -2.76 -5.60 10.29
CA TYR A 148 -1.50 -6.19 9.88
C TYR A 148 -0.45 -5.12 9.49
N THR A 149 -0.88 -4.03 8.88
CA THR A 149 -0.01 -2.87 8.60
C THR A 149 0.57 -2.28 9.87
N LEU A 150 -0.24 -2.11 10.92
CA LEU A 150 0.24 -1.64 12.23
C LEU A 150 1.25 -2.61 12.85
N ALA A 151 1.05 -3.92 12.72
CA ALA A 151 2.01 -4.92 13.15
C ALA A 151 3.35 -4.83 12.39
N LEU A 152 3.30 -4.59 11.08
CA LEU A 152 4.51 -4.37 10.26
C LEU A 152 5.25 -3.07 10.65
N VAL A 153 4.52 -2.00 10.99
CA VAL A 153 5.12 -0.77 11.53
C VAL A 153 5.81 -1.06 12.86
N GLY A 154 5.13 -1.77 13.78
CA GLY A 154 5.73 -2.21 15.05
C GLY A 154 6.99 -3.07 14.83
N ALA A 155 6.93 -4.00 13.86
CA ALA A 155 8.07 -4.81 13.44
C ALA A 155 9.24 -3.96 12.91
N ALA A 156 8.95 -2.93 12.12
CA ALA A 156 9.96 -2.01 11.60
C ALA A 156 10.65 -1.21 12.71
N LEU A 157 9.93 -0.85 13.76
CA LEU A 157 10.48 -0.14 14.92
C LEU A 157 11.37 -1.04 15.79
N MET A 158 11.05 -2.33 15.89
CA MET A 158 11.74 -3.30 16.72
C MET A 158 12.91 -4.02 16.01
N ALA A 159 12.96 -4.02 14.66
CA ALA A 159 13.93 -4.77 13.87
C ALA A 159 15.01 -3.86 13.26
N PRO A 160 16.20 -3.70 13.91
CA PRO A 160 17.22 -2.76 13.42
C PRO A 160 17.83 -3.15 12.07
N VAL A 161 17.97 -4.47 11.79
CA VAL A 161 18.68 -4.96 10.60
C VAL A 161 17.78 -5.02 9.36
N ARG A 162 16.49 -5.38 9.50
CA ARG A 162 15.54 -5.53 8.38
C ARG A 162 14.47 -4.42 8.32
N LYS A 163 14.73 -3.32 8.98
CA LYS A 163 13.83 -2.17 9.10
C LYS A 163 13.16 -1.79 7.77
N TRP A 164 13.94 -1.65 6.72
CA TRP A 164 13.43 -1.20 5.41
C TRP A 164 12.49 -2.21 4.75
N GLY A 165 12.70 -3.51 4.92
CA GLY A 165 11.78 -4.52 4.42
C GLY A 165 10.40 -4.39 5.05
N TYR A 166 10.33 -4.22 6.37
CA TYR A 166 9.07 -4.02 7.08
C TYR A 166 8.41 -2.68 6.76
N VAL A 167 9.19 -1.61 6.58
CA VAL A 167 8.67 -0.30 6.14
C VAL A 167 8.02 -0.41 4.77
N ILE A 168 8.69 -1.03 3.80
CA ILE A 168 8.14 -1.23 2.45
C ILE A 168 6.88 -2.09 2.51
N ALA A 169 6.90 -3.20 3.25
CA ALA A 169 5.73 -4.06 3.43
C ALA A 169 4.56 -3.30 4.07
N ALA A 170 4.81 -2.48 5.11
CA ALA A 170 3.80 -1.66 5.75
C ALA A 170 3.21 -0.60 4.80
N LEU A 171 4.04 0.01 3.95
CA LEU A 171 3.56 0.97 2.95
C LEU A 171 2.69 0.30 1.87
N CYS A 172 3.11 -0.87 1.38
CA CYS A 172 2.32 -1.63 0.41
C CYS A 172 0.99 -2.10 1.00
N THR A 173 1.00 -2.72 2.18
CA THR A 173 -0.23 -3.20 2.84
C THR A 173 -1.13 -2.04 3.24
N GLY A 174 -0.57 -0.93 3.76
CA GLY A 174 -1.33 0.27 4.09
C GLY A 174 -2.03 0.89 2.88
N THR A 175 -1.36 0.92 1.72
CA THR A 175 -1.96 1.36 0.46
C THR A 175 -3.10 0.45 0.02
N LEU A 176 -2.93 -0.88 0.13
CA LEU A 176 -3.98 -1.86 -0.19
C LEU A 176 -5.17 -1.71 0.77
N GLY A 177 -4.93 -1.52 2.07
CA GLY A 177 -5.98 -1.27 3.07
C GLY A 177 -6.76 0.02 2.79
N TRP A 178 -6.05 1.07 2.39
CA TRP A 178 -6.66 2.32 1.95
C TRP A 178 -7.56 2.12 0.72
N TRP A 179 -7.10 1.41 -0.30
CA TRP A 179 -7.89 1.11 -1.48
C TRP A 179 -9.12 0.25 -1.17
N ALA A 180 -8.97 -0.75 -0.30
CA ALA A 180 -10.10 -1.55 0.17
C ALA A 180 -11.15 -0.68 0.90
N LEU A 181 -10.71 0.30 1.70
CA LEU A 181 -11.59 1.24 2.38
C LEU A 181 -12.33 2.15 1.39
N LEU A 182 -11.65 2.68 0.40
CA LEU A 182 -12.27 3.49 -0.66
C LEU A 182 -13.30 2.70 -1.46
N ALA A 183 -12.95 1.46 -1.84
CA ALA A 183 -13.85 0.56 -2.56
C ALA A 183 -15.09 0.22 -1.69
N ALA A 184 -14.92 -0.04 -0.38
CA ALA A 184 -16.02 -0.28 0.54
C ALA A 184 -16.99 0.91 0.66
N ASN A 185 -16.49 2.14 0.48
CA ASN A 185 -17.31 3.36 0.47
C ASN A 185 -17.80 3.76 -0.92
N SER A 186 -17.60 2.92 -1.94
CA SER A 186 -18.00 3.19 -3.33
C SER A 186 -17.43 4.50 -3.88
N VAL A 187 -16.22 4.88 -3.43
CA VAL A 187 -15.52 6.07 -3.93
C VAL A 187 -15.04 5.79 -5.34
N THR A 188 -15.45 6.61 -6.29
CA THR A 188 -15.09 6.49 -7.72
C THR A 188 -14.02 7.48 -8.16
N THR A 189 -13.72 8.48 -7.32
CA THR A 189 -12.75 9.52 -7.63
C THR A 189 -11.33 8.96 -7.60
N LEU A 190 -10.68 8.91 -8.75
CA LEU A 190 -9.36 8.29 -8.94
C LEU A 190 -8.26 8.93 -8.08
N GLU A 191 -8.36 10.23 -7.85
CA GLU A 191 -7.40 11.03 -7.08
C GLU A 191 -7.23 10.54 -5.63
N PHE A 192 -8.30 10.00 -5.03
CA PHE A 192 -8.21 9.39 -3.69
C PHE A 192 -7.43 8.06 -3.69
N PHE A 193 -7.40 7.34 -4.81
CA PHE A 193 -6.63 6.10 -4.94
C PHE A 193 -5.15 6.39 -5.21
N THR A 194 -4.84 7.39 -6.01
CA THR A 194 -3.47 7.68 -6.45
C THR A 194 -2.75 8.70 -5.57
N GLY A 195 -3.48 9.64 -4.97
CA GLY A 195 -2.92 10.74 -4.18
C GLY A 195 -2.09 10.29 -2.98
N PRO A 196 -2.63 9.52 -2.02
CA PRO A 196 -1.88 9.09 -0.84
C PRO A 196 -0.61 8.28 -1.16
N PRO A 197 -0.63 7.25 -2.03
CA PRO A 197 0.61 6.55 -2.40
C PRO A 197 1.60 7.46 -3.13
N ALA A 198 1.15 8.36 -3.98
CA ALA A 198 2.01 9.35 -4.63
C ALA A 198 2.66 10.30 -3.62
N ALA A 199 1.89 10.79 -2.64
CA ALA A 199 2.42 11.65 -1.56
C ALA A 199 3.47 10.92 -0.71
N ILE A 200 3.24 9.67 -0.36
CA ILE A 200 4.21 8.84 0.38
C ILE A 200 5.49 8.65 -0.44
N LEU A 201 5.38 8.24 -1.70
CA LEU A 201 6.52 8.07 -2.59
C LEU A 201 7.28 9.39 -2.79
N PHE A 202 6.55 10.50 -2.88
CA PHE A 202 7.14 11.83 -3.01
C PHE A 202 7.93 12.23 -1.75
N ALA A 203 7.36 12.01 -0.56
CA ALA A 203 8.04 12.24 0.70
C ALA A 203 9.33 11.39 0.85
N ILE A 204 9.28 10.11 0.47
CA ILE A 204 10.45 9.22 0.43
C ILE A 204 11.49 9.74 -0.57
N GLY A 205 11.05 10.18 -1.75
CA GLY A 205 11.90 10.76 -2.78
C GLY A 205 12.62 12.02 -2.30
N LEU A 206 11.90 12.94 -1.66
CA LEU A 206 12.46 14.15 -1.05
C LEU A 206 13.49 13.81 0.04
N TRP A 207 13.13 12.94 0.97
CA TRP A 207 14.04 12.49 2.02
C TRP A 207 15.33 11.86 1.44
N ARG A 208 15.19 11.08 0.36
CA ARG A 208 16.34 10.49 -0.34
C ARG A 208 17.25 11.56 -0.96
N LEU A 209 16.67 12.59 -1.56
CA LEU A 209 17.44 13.71 -2.15
C LEU A 209 18.16 14.54 -1.08
N GLU A 210 17.54 14.73 0.09
CA GLU A 210 18.16 15.42 1.22
C GLU A 210 19.36 14.63 1.79
N LYS A 211 19.19 13.31 1.95
CA LYS A 211 20.23 12.44 2.51
C LYS A 211 21.34 12.10 1.52
N ARG A 212 21.08 12.13 0.23
CA ARG A 212 22.03 11.81 -0.84
C ARG A 212 22.05 12.93 -1.88
N PRO A 213 22.84 13.98 -1.68
CA PRO A 213 22.90 15.13 -2.59
C PRO A 213 23.25 14.78 -4.03
N ASN A 214 23.90 13.67 -4.27
CA ASN A 214 24.29 13.17 -5.60
C ASN A 214 23.22 12.26 -6.25
N ALA A 215 22.08 11.99 -5.58
CA ALA A 215 21.00 11.20 -6.16
C ALA A 215 20.31 12.00 -7.27
N GLY A 216 20.10 11.36 -8.42
CA GLY A 216 19.36 11.97 -9.53
C GLY A 216 17.90 12.16 -9.18
N SER A 217 17.32 13.30 -9.55
CA SER A 217 15.90 13.60 -9.33
C SER A 217 14.96 12.62 -10.05
N TRP A 218 15.39 12.04 -11.17
CA TRP A 218 14.64 11.02 -11.90
C TRP A 218 14.39 9.77 -11.05
N ALA A 219 15.41 9.25 -10.39
CA ALA A 219 15.29 8.05 -9.54
C ALA A 219 14.48 8.29 -8.25
N ALA A 220 14.35 9.55 -7.82
CA ALA A 220 13.67 9.89 -6.58
C ALA A 220 12.24 10.39 -6.80
N LEU A 221 11.99 11.18 -7.85
CA LEU A 221 10.74 11.93 -8.02
C LEU A 221 9.92 11.54 -9.25
N ALA A 222 10.48 10.80 -10.23
CA ALA A 222 9.71 10.46 -11.43
C ALA A 222 8.51 9.56 -11.11
N ALA A 223 8.71 8.50 -10.32
CA ALA A 223 7.64 7.58 -9.96
C ALA A 223 6.47 8.27 -9.22
N PRO A 224 6.70 9.05 -8.15
CA PRO A 224 5.60 9.74 -7.47
C PRO A 224 4.85 10.74 -8.35
N ILE A 225 5.54 11.46 -9.23
CA ILE A 225 4.89 12.41 -10.15
C ILE A 225 4.03 11.67 -11.17
N LEU A 226 4.54 10.57 -11.75
CA LEU A 226 3.78 9.74 -12.69
C LEU A 226 2.57 9.08 -12.03
N VAL A 227 2.69 8.59 -10.80
CA VAL A 227 1.58 7.98 -10.05
C VAL A 227 0.53 9.03 -9.66
N GLY A 228 0.97 10.24 -9.28
CA GLY A 228 0.06 11.29 -8.81
C GLY A 228 -0.64 12.03 -9.93
N ILE A 229 0.06 12.39 -11.00
CA ILE A 229 -0.47 13.22 -12.08
C ILE A 229 -0.93 12.37 -13.27
N GLY A 230 -0.21 11.28 -13.59
CA GLY A 230 -0.43 10.50 -14.80
C GLY A 230 -1.87 9.99 -14.98
N PRO A 231 -2.44 9.25 -14.04
CA PRO A 231 -3.79 8.73 -14.16
C PRO A 231 -4.86 9.83 -14.27
N SER A 232 -4.75 10.89 -13.46
CA SER A 232 -5.66 12.04 -13.52
C SER A 232 -5.53 12.82 -14.83
N LEU A 233 -4.31 12.91 -15.40
CA LEU A 233 -4.08 13.50 -16.72
C LEU A 233 -4.79 12.68 -17.80
N LEU A 234 -4.63 11.35 -17.80
CA LEU A 234 -5.27 10.48 -18.80
C LEU A 234 -6.79 10.58 -18.75
N LEU A 235 -7.40 10.65 -17.57
CA LEU A 235 -8.85 10.87 -17.44
C LEU A 235 -9.24 12.28 -17.88
N ALA A 236 -8.45 13.30 -17.57
CA ALA A 236 -8.73 14.68 -17.98
C ALA A 236 -8.76 14.86 -19.50
N LEU A 237 -8.10 13.99 -20.27
CA LEU A 237 -8.14 13.98 -21.73
C LEU A 237 -9.44 13.37 -22.28
N GLY A 238 -10.08 12.46 -21.53
CA GLY A 238 -11.24 11.70 -21.99
C GLY A 238 -12.57 12.19 -21.42
N ASP A 239 -12.58 12.69 -20.19
CA ASP A 239 -13.80 13.17 -19.55
C ASP A 239 -13.96 14.69 -19.68
N GLY A 240 -15.21 15.13 -19.77
CA GLY A 240 -15.57 16.54 -19.90
C GLY A 240 -15.44 17.34 -18.59
N GLU A 241 -14.84 16.81 -17.50
CA GLU A 241 -14.87 17.42 -16.18
C GLU A 241 -13.86 18.58 -16.05
N PRO A 242 -14.30 19.85 -16.06
CA PRO A 242 -13.38 20.99 -16.06
C PRO A 242 -12.58 21.11 -14.77
N ALA A 243 -13.14 20.68 -13.63
CA ALA A 243 -12.46 20.73 -12.33
C ALA A 243 -11.19 19.87 -12.33
N ARG A 244 -11.23 18.67 -12.93
CA ARG A 244 -10.06 17.79 -13.06
C ARG A 244 -8.99 18.39 -13.93
N ARG A 245 -9.36 18.98 -15.06
CA ARG A 245 -8.42 19.65 -15.99
C ARG A 245 -7.69 20.79 -15.29
N VAL A 246 -8.43 21.66 -14.59
CA VAL A 246 -7.85 22.76 -13.81
C VAL A 246 -6.94 22.21 -12.70
N GLY A 247 -7.37 21.17 -11.98
CA GLY A 247 -6.59 20.53 -10.94
C GLY A 247 -5.28 19.94 -11.43
N VAL A 248 -5.30 19.19 -12.54
CA VAL A 248 -4.09 18.62 -13.18
C VAL A 248 -3.17 19.75 -13.69
N GLY A 249 -3.72 20.80 -14.29
CA GLY A 249 -2.96 21.96 -14.73
C GLY A 249 -2.24 22.68 -13.57
N ALA A 250 -2.97 22.91 -12.46
CA ALA A 250 -2.40 23.51 -11.26
C ALA A 250 -1.31 22.63 -10.64
N ALA A 251 -1.53 21.31 -10.55
CA ALA A 251 -0.54 20.36 -10.06
C ALA A 251 0.71 20.33 -10.95
N ALA A 252 0.55 20.32 -12.27
CA ALA A 252 1.66 20.38 -13.22
C ALA A 252 2.49 21.67 -13.05
N ILE A 253 1.84 22.82 -12.91
CA ILE A 253 2.52 24.10 -12.63
C ILE A 253 3.27 24.06 -11.31
N ALA A 254 2.65 23.55 -10.24
CA ALA A 254 3.30 23.43 -8.93
C ALA A 254 4.56 22.55 -9.00
N VAL A 255 4.50 21.44 -9.73
CA VAL A 255 5.63 20.53 -9.93
C VAL A 255 6.75 21.21 -10.76
N ILE A 256 6.40 22.00 -11.80
CA ILE A 256 7.38 22.79 -12.58
C ILE A 256 8.06 23.81 -11.69
N VAL A 257 7.30 24.58 -10.90
CA VAL A 257 7.85 25.61 -9.99
C VAL A 257 8.78 24.98 -8.96
N ALA A 258 8.40 23.85 -8.38
CA ALA A 258 9.25 23.09 -7.45
C ALA A 258 10.55 22.59 -8.14
N GLY A 259 10.44 22.12 -9.38
CA GLY A 259 11.57 21.69 -10.20
C GLY A 259 12.56 22.83 -10.48
N LEU A 260 12.04 23.99 -10.86
CA LEU A 260 12.83 25.20 -11.10
C LEU A 260 13.53 25.69 -9.82
N GLY A 261 12.78 25.83 -8.72
CA GLY A 261 13.30 26.33 -7.44
C GLY A 261 14.38 25.44 -6.83
N ARG A 262 14.27 24.12 -6.99
CA ARG A 262 15.23 23.15 -6.46
C ARG A 262 16.24 22.63 -7.50
N ARG A 263 16.16 23.09 -8.74
CA ARG A 263 16.98 22.64 -9.88
C ARG A 263 16.88 21.12 -10.12
N TRP A 264 15.65 20.58 -10.01
CA TRP A 264 15.36 19.17 -10.25
C TRP A 264 14.84 18.94 -11.67
N GLN A 265 15.52 18.09 -12.45
CA GLN A 265 15.12 17.79 -13.84
C GLN A 265 13.78 17.06 -13.95
N ALA A 266 13.56 16.02 -13.15
CA ALA A 266 12.38 15.17 -13.28
C ALA A 266 11.06 15.93 -13.08
N PRO A 267 10.86 16.73 -12.00
CA PRO A 267 9.67 17.55 -11.84
C PRO A 267 9.48 18.56 -12.97
N LEU A 268 10.57 19.21 -13.39
CA LEU A 268 10.51 20.18 -14.47
C LEU A 268 10.03 19.55 -15.78
N VAL A 269 10.64 18.44 -16.19
CA VAL A 269 10.33 17.79 -17.47
C VAL A 269 8.94 17.14 -17.42
N LEU A 270 8.63 16.37 -16.37
CA LEU A 270 7.33 15.67 -16.28
C LEU A 270 6.16 16.63 -16.12
N GLY A 271 6.33 17.69 -15.32
CA GLY A 271 5.33 18.75 -15.20
C GLY A 271 5.11 19.49 -16.51
N SER A 272 6.20 19.80 -17.26
CA SER A 272 6.11 20.46 -18.57
C SER A 272 5.43 19.57 -19.62
N ILE A 273 5.70 18.25 -19.62
CA ILE A 273 5.02 17.29 -20.49
C ILE A 273 3.53 17.24 -20.17
N ALA A 274 3.17 17.13 -18.88
CA ALA A 274 1.78 17.07 -18.45
C ALA A 274 1.01 18.34 -18.86
N LEU A 275 1.60 19.51 -18.64
CA LEU A 275 1.01 20.79 -19.01
C LEU A 275 0.88 20.93 -20.54
N LEU A 276 1.89 20.50 -21.29
CA LEU A 276 1.86 20.52 -22.77
C LEU A 276 0.74 19.63 -23.30
N VAL A 277 0.63 18.40 -22.82
CA VAL A 277 -0.42 17.44 -23.24
C VAL A 277 -1.80 18.01 -22.93
N LEU A 278 -2.00 18.56 -21.72
CA LEU A 278 -3.26 19.18 -21.35
C LEU A 278 -3.58 20.40 -22.26
N THR A 279 -2.61 21.25 -22.50
CA THR A 279 -2.77 22.44 -23.38
C THR A 279 -3.12 22.05 -24.80
N VAL A 280 -2.50 21.01 -25.37
CA VAL A 280 -2.82 20.51 -26.71
C VAL A 280 -4.25 19.97 -26.74
N ASN A 281 -4.67 19.25 -25.70
CA ASN A 281 -6.04 18.75 -25.59
C ASN A 281 -7.06 19.89 -25.52
N GLU A 282 -6.83 20.91 -24.71
CA GLU A 282 -7.70 22.08 -24.64
C GLU A 282 -7.78 22.82 -25.97
N LEU A 283 -6.66 22.90 -26.70
CA LEU A 283 -6.61 23.52 -28.00
C LEU A 283 -7.47 22.76 -29.02
N THR A 284 -7.52 21.41 -28.97
CA THR A 284 -8.39 20.62 -29.84
C THR A 284 -9.87 20.85 -29.56
N LEU A 285 -10.27 21.11 -28.32
CA LEU A 285 -11.64 21.39 -27.94
C LEU A 285 -12.14 22.75 -28.42
N VAL A 286 -11.23 23.71 -28.55
CA VAL A 286 -11.53 25.06 -29.02
C VAL A 286 -11.33 25.20 -30.53
N TRP A 287 -10.83 24.15 -31.21
CA TRP A 287 -10.42 24.19 -32.60
C TRP A 287 -11.56 24.63 -33.55
N ASP A 288 -12.77 24.17 -33.28
CA ASP A 288 -13.95 24.51 -34.11
C ASP A 288 -14.39 25.99 -34.02
N TYR A 289 -13.95 26.69 -32.97
CA TYR A 289 -14.20 28.12 -32.75
C TYR A 289 -13.11 29.01 -33.32
N ILE A 290 -11.97 28.43 -33.74
CA ILE A 290 -10.82 29.17 -34.24
C ILE A 290 -10.92 29.25 -35.76
N PRO A 291 -11.00 30.45 -36.38
CA PRO A 291 -10.92 30.60 -37.81
C PRO A 291 -9.69 29.90 -38.42
N VAL A 292 -9.91 29.14 -39.50
CA VAL A 292 -8.89 28.24 -40.10
C VAL A 292 -7.59 28.92 -40.48
N TRP A 293 -7.54 30.24 -40.65
CA TRP A 293 -6.35 31.02 -40.99
C TRP A 293 -5.48 31.38 -39.78
N ILE A 294 -6.02 31.35 -38.55
CA ILE A 294 -5.26 31.72 -37.31
C ILE A 294 -4.12 30.77 -37.01
N PRO A 295 -4.27 29.44 -36.97
CA PRO A 295 -3.18 28.54 -36.68
C PRO A 295 -1.98 28.64 -37.64
N PRO A 296 -2.18 28.67 -38.97
CA PRO A 296 -1.06 28.88 -39.89
C PRO A 296 -0.43 30.27 -39.79
N ALA A 297 -1.20 31.32 -39.49
CA ALA A 297 -0.68 32.65 -39.27
C ALA A 297 0.23 32.70 -38.03
N ILE A 298 -0.18 32.14 -36.90
CA ILE A 298 0.63 32.02 -35.68
C ILE A 298 1.88 31.18 -35.98
N GLY A 299 1.71 30.02 -36.63
CA GLY A 299 2.82 29.15 -37.05
C GLY A 299 3.84 29.90 -37.91
N GLY A 300 3.38 30.71 -38.89
CA GLY A 300 4.23 31.55 -39.74
C GLY A 300 5.01 32.58 -38.94
N VAL A 301 4.35 33.32 -38.05
CA VAL A 301 5.00 34.30 -37.17
C VAL A 301 6.04 33.67 -36.26
N VAL A 302 5.73 32.50 -35.67
CA VAL A 302 6.69 31.75 -34.83
C VAL A 302 7.90 31.26 -35.63
N LEU A 303 7.67 30.76 -36.85
CA LEU A 303 8.74 30.29 -37.73
C LEU A 303 9.67 31.47 -38.19
N ILE A 304 9.06 32.59 -38.54
CA ILE A 304 9.82 33.81 -38.91
C ILE A 304 10.63 34.31 -37.71
N GLY A 305 10.00 34.40 -36.53
CA GLY A 305 10.69 34.80 -35.30
C GLY A 305 11.78 33.80 -34.88
N ALA A 306 11.56 32.51 -35.07
CA ALA A 306 12.58 31.46 -34.84
C ALA A 306 13.73 31.59 -35.85
N GLY A 307 13.42 31.81 -37.13
CA GLY A 307 14.43 32.00 -38.20
C GLY A 307 15.30 33.21 -37.96
N ALA A 308 14.69 34.37 -37.67
CA ALA A 308 15.38 35.64 -37.43
C ALA A 308 16.33 35.58 -36.20
N THR A 309 16.05 34.70 -35.24
CA THR A 309 16.81 34.54 -34.00
C THR A 309 17.68 33.28 -33.97
N PHE A 310 17.76 32.51 -35.08
CA PHE A 310 18.36 31.17 -35.11
C PHE A 310 19.83 31.15 -34.62
N GLU A 311 20.65 32.12 -35.03
CA GLU A 311 22.06 32.18 -34.60
C GLU A 311 22.22 32.49 -33.10
N LYS A 312 21.41 33.39 -32.54
CA LYS A 312 21.39 33.65 -31.09
C LYS A 312 20.86 32.43 -30.33
N ARG A 313 19.81 31.79 -30.80
CA ARG A 313 19.22 30.61 -30.15
C ARG A 313 20.12 29.39 -30.15
N ARG A 314 20.98 29.20 -31.16
CA ARG A 314 21.96 28.10 -31.16
C ARG A 314 22.93 28.20 -29.97
N ARG A 315 23.33 29.41 -29.59
CA ARG A 315 24.16 29.67 -28.41
C ARG A 315 23.34 29.48 -27.11
N ASP A 316 22.09 29.92 -27.09
CA ASP A 316 21.20 29.79 -25.92
C ASP A 316 20.76 28.36 -25.69
N LEU A 317 20.48 27.58 -26.75
CA LEU A 317 20.20 26.14 -26.64
C LEU A 317 21.38 25.36 -26.06
N ALA A 318 22.61 25.73 -26.42
CA ALA A 318 23.80 25.13 -25.81
C ALA A 318 23.89 25.47 -24.31
N ARG A 319 23.55 26.71 -23.90
CA ARG A 319 23.48 27.12 -22.49
C ARG A 319 22.35 26.42 -21.73
N ILE A 320 21.13 26.30 -22.34
CA ILE A 320 19.99 25.59 -21.76
C ILE A 320 20.35 24.11 -21.57
N ARG A 321 20.99 23.48 -22.56
CA ARG A 321 21.42 22.07 -22.46
C ARG A 321 22.48 21.88 -21.37
N GLN A 322 23.38 22.82 -21.19
CA GLN A 322 24.34 22.82 -20.08
C GLN A 322 23.64 23.05 -18.74
N GLY A 323 22.68 23.98 -18.68
CA GLY A 323 21.87 24.23 -17.50
C GLY A 323 21.04 23.00 -17.09
N LEU A 324 20.40 22.31 -18.05
CA LEU A 324 19.67 21.08 -17.81
C LEU A 324 20.60 19.94 -17.34
N LYS A 325 21.81 19.84 -17.89
CA LYS A 325 22.79 18.85 -17.40
C LYS A 325 23.32 19.15 -15.99
N ALA A 326 23.32 20.43 -15.58
CA ALA A 326 23.72 20.86 -14.25
C ALA A 326 22.57 20.72 -13.20
N MET A 327 21.35 20.47 -13.63
CA MET A 327 20.23 20.12 -12.75
C MET A 327 20.33 18.66 -12.33
N ARG A 328 19.98 18.38 -11.08
CA ARG A 328 20.01 17.03 -10.50
C ARG A 328 18.74 16.24 -10.78
#